data_d72975062c17e5148a79a20a50473e79
#
_entry.id   d72975062c17e5148a79a20a50473e79
#
_cell.length_a   1.000
_cell.length_b   1.000
_cell.length_c   1.000
_cell.angle_alpha   90.00
_cell.angle_beta   90.00
_cell.angle_gamma   90.00
#
_symmetry.space_group_name_H-M   'P 1'
#
loop_
_entity.id
_entity.type
_entity.pdbx_description
1 polymer ?
#
loop_
_entity_poly.entity_id
_entity_poly.type
_entity_poly.pdbx_seq_one_letter_code
_entity_poly.pdbx_strand_id
1 'polypeptide(L)' 'MKSMIDIYNLLKQFGTYIYTADRLGDLMLIEDEIRELYKSRVLDTRDYQTALLIIRQEANRLSTGK' A
#
# COMPACT_ATOMS: atom_id res chain seq x y z
N MET A 1 -5.74 -7.43 6.86
CA MET A 1 -5.83 -6.42 5.78
C MET A 1 -6.71 -6.93 4.67
N LYS A 2 -7.70 -6.14 4.27
CA LYS A 2 -8.64 -6.58 3.25
C LYS A 2 -8.74 -5.62 2.06
N SER A 3 -8.37 -4.36 2.25
CA SER A 3 -8.55 -3.35 1.21
C SER A 3 -7.54 -2.22 1.37
N MET A 4 -7.55 -1.32 0.40
CA MET A 4 -6.66 -0.14 0.45
C MET A 4 -6.92 0.71 1.69
N ILE A 5 -8.15 0.77 2.18
CA ILE A 5 -8.46 1.53 3.39
C ILE A 5 -7.64 1.01 4.57
N ASP A 6 -7.51 -0.30 4.69
CA ASP A 6 -6.71 -0.91 5.76
C ASP A 6 -5.24 -0.52 5.64
N ILE A 7 -4.74 -0.47 4.41
CA ILE A 7 -3.36 -0.06 4.16
C ILE A 7 -3.16 1.41 4.55
N TYR A 8 -4.07 2.30 4.15
CA TYR A 8 -3.99 3.70 4.53
C TYR A 8 -4.04 3.87 6.05
N ASN A 9 -4.90 3.12 6.73
CA ASN A 9 -5.00 3.19 8.19
C ASN A 9 -3.72 2.72 8.85
N LEU A 10 -3.11 1.67 8.33
CA LEU A 10 -1.84 1.19 8.83
C LEU A 10 -0.76 2.27 8.71
N LEU A 11 -0.64 2.88 7.54
CA LEU A 11 0.36 3.92 7.33
C LEU A 11 0.14 5.12 8.23
N LYS A 12 -1.12 5.49 8.47
CA LYS A 12 -1.44 6.60 9.38
C LYS A 12 -0.91 6.35 10.79
N GLN A 13 -0.94 5.10 11.25
CA GLN A 13 -0.45 4.77 12.58
C GLN A 13 1.04 5.09 12.72
N PHE A 14 1.76 5.14 11.60
CA PHE A 14 3.18 5.45 11.59
C PHE A 14 3.45 6.87 11.08
N GLY A 15 2.41 7.69 11.02
CA GLY A 15 2.56 9.08 10.62
C GLY A 15 2.77 9.29 9.13
N THR A 16 2.46 8.30 8.32
CA THR A 16 2.67 8.38 6.88
C THR A 16 1.36 8.68 6.16
N TYR A 17 1.35 9.77 5.42
CA TYR A 17 0.22 10.19 4.60
C TYR A 17 0.72 10.40 3.19
N ILE A 18 0.18 9.61 2.25
CA ILE A 18 0.62 9.68 0.86
C ILE A 18 -0.54 10.13 -0.01
N TYR A 19 -0.38 11.30 -0.61
CA TYR A 19 -1.36 11.82 -1.54
C TYR A 19 -0.69 12.86 -2.44
N THR A 20 -0.43 12.49 -3.70
CA THR A 20 0.22 13.37 -4.67
C THR A 20 -0.71 13.76 -5.81
N ALA A 21 -1.98 13.37 -5.73
CA ALA A 21 -2.98 13.56 -6.79
C ALA A 21 -2.73 12.69 -8.02
N ASP A 22 -1.73 11.81 -7.97
CA ASP A 22 -1.46 10.80 -9.00
C ASP A 22 -1.64 9.43 -8.37
N ARG A 23 -2.78 8.78 -8.69
CA ARG A 23 -3.15 7.53 -8.03
C ARG A 23 -2.12 6.43 -8.21
N LEU A 24 -1.59 6.26 -9.41
CA LEU A 24 -0.57 5.23 -9.64
C LEU A 24 0.73 5.57 -8.95
N GLY A 25 1.14 6.84 -8.98
CA GLY A 25 2.33 7.27 -8.26
C GLY A 25 2.18 7.07 -6.76
N ASP A 26 0.99 7.37 -6.23
CA ASP A 26 0.72 7.15 -4.80
C ASP A 26 0.86 5.67 -4.44
N LEU A 27 0.36 4.78 -5.29
CA LEU A 27 0.49 3.34 -5.03
C LEU A 27 1.94 2.89 -5.00
N MET A 28 2.78 3.45 -5.85
CA MET A 28 4.20 3.13 -5.83
C MET A 28 4.86 3.58 -4.54
N LEU A 29 4.52 4.76 -4.06
CA LEU A 29 5.04 5.28 -2.79
C LEU A 29 4.52 4.45 -1.61
N ILE A 30 3.26 4.05 -1.66
CA ILE A 30 2.66 3.21 -0.63
C ILE A 30 3.38 1.85 -0.60
N GLU A 31 3.66 1.29 -1.75
CA GLU A 31 4.37 0.02 -1.82
C GLU A 31 5.75 0.13 -1.18
N ASP A 32 6.47 1.23 -1.44
CA ASP A 32 7.78 1.45 -0.85
C ASP A 32 7.69 1.52 0.68
N GLU A 33 6.68 2.21 1.21
CA GLU A 33 6.47 2.29 2.65
C GLU A 33 6.13 0.92 3.25
N ILE A 34 5.29 0.16 2.58
CA ILE A 34 4.94 -1.19 3.02
C ILE A 34 6.19 -2.07 3.07
N ARG A 35 7.06 -1.93 2.07
CA ARG A 35 8.32 -2.67 2.02
C ARG A 35 9.22 -2.30 3.19
N GLU A 36 9.28 -1.01 3.54
CA GLU A 36 10.07 -0.56 4.68
C GLU A 36 9.52 -1.10 5.99
N LEU A 37 8.20 -1.11 6.14
CA LEU A 37 7.59 -1.68 7.34
C LEU A 37 7.88 -3.17 7.47
N TYR A 38 7.95 -3.88 6.35
CA TYR A 38 8.34 -5.28 6.36
C TYR A 38 9.80 -5.45 6.79
N LYS A 39 10.69 -4.63 6.24
CA LYS A 39 12.11 -4.68 6.60
C LYS A 39 12.33 -4.38 8.07
N SER A 40 11.53 -3.47 8.62
CA SER A 40 11.60 -3.09 10.02
C SER A 40 10.87 -4.08 10.94
N ARG A 41 10.31 -5.14 10.37
CA ARG A 41 9.58 -6.19 11.09
C ARG A 41 8.29 -5.71 11.76
N VAL A 42 7.76 -4.58 11.30
CA VAL A 42 6.44 -4.11 11.71
C VAL A 42 5.36 -5.00 11.10
N LEU A 43 5.57 -5.41 9.85
CA LEU A 43 4.69 -6.35 9.16
C LEU A 43 5.35 -7.71 9.09
N ASP A 44 4.58 -8.77 9.32
CA ASP A 44 5.07 -10.11 9.06
C ASP A 44 4.95 -10.43 7.57
N THR A 45 5.48 -11.59 7.18
CA THR A 45 5.50 -12.00 5.78
C THR A 45 4.09 -12.10 5.20
N ARG A 46 3.16 -12.61 5.98
CA ARG A 46 1.79 -12.81 5.52
C ARG A 46 1.10 -11.47 5.24
N ASP A 47 1.21 -10.53 6.17
CA ASP A 47 0.60 -9.21 5.99
C ASP A 47 1.27 -8.45 4.86
N TYR A 48 2.58 -8.59 4.72
CA TYR A 48 3.30 -7.97 3.63
C TYR A 48 2.80 -8.48 2.27
N GLN A 49 2.66 -9.80 2.13
CA GLN A 49 2.18 -10.39 0.89
C GLN A 49 0.75 -9.95 0.58
N THR A 50 -0.09 -9.90 1.60
CA THR A 50 -1.47 -9.44 1.44
C THR A 50 -1.51 -8.00 0.98
N ALA A 51 -0.70 -7.14 1.59
CA ALA A 51 -0.64 -5.74 1.22
C ALA A 51 -0.20 -5.56 -0.24
N LEU A 52 0.82 -6.31 -0.67
CA LEU A 52 1.27 -6.24 -2.06
C LEU A 52 0.17 -6.65 -3.03
N LEU A 53 -0.58 -7.69 -2.71
CA LEU A 53 -1.69 -8.13 -3.54
C LEU A 53 -2.75 -7.03 -3.68
N ILE A 54 -3.11 -6.42 -2.57
CA ILE A 54 -4.11 -5.35 -2.56
C ILE A 54 -3.63 -4.19 -3.44
N ILE A 55 -2.37 -3.78 -3.26
CA ILE A 55 -1.80 -2.68 -4.03
C ILE A 55 -1.79 -3.01 -5.52
N ARG A 56 -1.40 -4.22 -5.89
CA ARG A 56 -1.36 -4.63 -7.28
C ARG A 56 -2.74 -4.70 -7.91
N GLN A 57 -3.73 -5.17 -7.17
CA GLN A 57 -5.10 -5.21 -7.65
C GLN A 57 -5.61 -3.79 -7.92
N GLU A 58 -5.30 -2.87 -7.02
CA GLU A 58 -5.71 -1.48 -7.21
C GLU A 58 -5.00 -0.86 -8.41
N ALA A 59 -3.70 -1.12 -8.58
CA ALA A 59 -2.95 -0.62 -9.71
C ALA A 59 -3.53 -1.14 -11.03
N ASN A 60 -3.86 -2.43 -11.07
CA ASN A 60 -4.47 -3.01 -12.27
C ASN A 60 -5.82 -2.38 -12.58
N ARG A 61 -6.64 -2.16 -11.56
CA ARG A 61 -7.94 -1.52 -11.74
C ARG A 61 -7.79 -0.12 -12.35
N LEU A 62 -6.81 0.63 -11.86
CA LEU A 62 -6.57 1.99 -12.37
C LEU A 62 -5.99 1.96 -13.79
N SER A 63 -5.16 0.99 -14.10
CA SER A 63 -4.55 0.88 -15.43
C SER A 63 -5.54 0.46 -16.51
N THR A 64 -6.51 -0.37 -16.14
CA THR A 64 -7.47 -0.92 -17.10
C THR A 64 -8.83 -0.22 -17.07
N GLY A 65 -9.02 0.69 -16.13
CA GLY A 65 -10.31 1.34 -15.91
C GLY A 65 -10.55 2.51 -16.84
N LYS A 66 -10.48 2.30 -18.09
CA LYS A 66 -10.69 3.39 -19.04
C LYS A 66 -12.12 3.64 -19.38
#